data_269eba9cefd4fafcd4a79925c8d49a8b
#
_entry.id   269eba9cefd4fafcd4a79925c8d49a8b
#
_cell.length_a   1.000
_cell.length_b   1.000
_cell.length_c   1.000
_cell.angle_alpha   90.00
_cell.angle_beta   90.00
_cell.angle_gamma   90.00
#
_symmetry.space_group_name_H-M   'P 1'
#
loop_
_entity.id
_entity.type
_entity.pdbx_description
1 polymer ?
#
loop_
_entity_poly.entity_id
_entity_poly.type
_entity_poly.pdbx_seq_one_letter_code
_entity_poly.pdbx_strand_id
1 'polypeptide(L)'
;DKGSVPVLDRDFGVPIVAALRANGIEATIGARKELLAAGYKISGTASHVTRTSQLFHGTLLHRTDLERLDYTLRGDRSLRGKSVASVPSPVTNIASITGTEETTETFLSRLTDFLSAYYDCDPIRPVPSQIVEKVRRIAQEKYG
;
A
#
# COMPACT_ATOMS: atom_id res chain seq x y z
N ASP A 1 -11.29 9.85 -27.04
CA ASP A 1 -9.93 9.37 -26.80
C ASP A 1 -10.05 8.07 -26.01
N LYS A 2 -9.68 6.94 -26.60
CA LYS A 2 -9.70 5.66 -25.89
C LYS A 2 -8.56 5.76 -24.88
N GLY A 3 -8.90 6.05 -23.63
CA GLY A 3 -7.94 6.19 -22.55
C GLY A 3 -6.89 5.08 -22.59
N SER A 4 -5.62 5.43 -22.64
CA SER A 4 -4.54 4.46 -22.61
C SER A 4 -4.67 3.63 -21.34
N VAL A 5 -4.49 2.31 -21.48
CA VAL A 5 -4.46 1.40 -20.31
C VAL A 5 -3.40 1.93 -19.33
N PRO A 6 -3.75 2.17 -18.07
CA PRO A 6 -2.77 2.66 -17.08
C PRO A 6 -1.55 1.75 -17.00
N VAL A 7 -0.36 2.34 -17.03
CA VAL A 7 0.90 1.61 -16.80
C VAL A 7 1.14 1.60 -15.30
N LEU A 8 0.99 0.45 -14.64
CA LEU A 8 1.01 0.32 -13.18
C LEU A 8 2.17 1.05 -12.51
N ASP A 9 3.37 0.98 -13.09
CA ASP A 9 4.54 1.64 -12.52
C ASP A 9 4.43 3.16 -12.61
N ARG A 10 4.09 3.67 -13.80
CA ARG A 10 4.01 5.09 -14.08
C ARG A 10 2.85 5.75 -13.34
N ASP A 11 1.69 5.11 -13.36
CA ASP A 11 0.45 5.77 -12.94
C ASP A 11 0.16 5.56 -11.43
N PHE A 12 0.77 4.57 -10.78
CA PHE A 12 0.60 4.28 -9.36
C PHE A 12 1.91 4.23 -8.58
N GLY A 13 2.96 3.60 -9.09
CA GLY A 13 4.23 3.48 -8.39
C GLY A 13 4.99 4.80 -8.32
N VAL A 14 5.10 5.50 -9.44
CA VAL A 14 5.83 6.78 -9.52
C VAL A 14 5.26 7.86 -8.60
N PRO A 15 3.93 8.09 -8.53
CA PRO A 15 3.35 9.06 -7.59
C PRO A 15 3.63 8.75 -6.12
N ILE A 16 3.60 7.46 -5.74
CA ILE A 16 3.92 7.07 -4.36
C ILE A 16 5.40 7.31 -4.06
N VAL A 17 6.30 6.99 -4.99
CA VAL A 17 7.73 7.30 -4.85
C VAL A 17 7.95 8.81 -4.74
N ALA A 18 7.25 9.61 -5.54
CA ALA A 18 7.32 11.07 -5.46
C ALA A 18 6.83 11.59 -4.09
N ALA A 19 5.72 11.05 -3.58
CA ALA A 19 5.22 11.37 -2.25
C ALA A 19 6.21 11.00 -1.15
N LEU A 20 6.84 9.84 -1.23
CA LEU A 20 7.86 9.39 -0.27
C LEU A 20 9.08 10.31 -0.31
N ARG A 21 9.57 10.67 -1.49
CA ARG A 21 10.72 11.59 -1.66
C ARG A 21 10.42 12.99 -1.14
N ALA A 22 9.22 13.52 -1.39
CA ALA A 22 8.79 14.80 -0.83
C ALA A 22 8.75 14.78 0.71
N ASN A 23 8.67 13.59 1.31
CA ASN A 23 8.76 13.36 2.75
C ASN A 23 10.16 12.93 3.24
N GLY A 24 11.20 13.14 2.42
CA GLY A 24 12.59 12.85 2.79
C GLY A 24 13.00 11.37 2.74
N ILE A 25 12.20 10.52 2.06
CA ILE A 25 12.46 9.08 1.96
C ILE A 25 12.92 8.78 0.54
N GLU A 26 14.21 8.48 0.37
CA GLU A 26 14.79 8.11 -0.92
C GLU A 26 14.30 6.72 -1.36
N ALA A 27 13.09 6.70 -1.95
CA ALA A 27 12.45 5.48 -2.42
C ALA A 27 12.66 5.26 -3.92
N THR A 28 12.68 3.99 -4.32
CA THR A 28 12.76 3.54 -5.72
C THR A 28 11.79 2.38 -5.97
N ILE A 29 11.46 2.13 -7.24
CA ILE A 29 10.67 0.98 -7.66
C ILE A 29 11.63 -0.16 -8.01
N GLY A 30 11.50 -1.29 -7.35
CA GLY A 30 12.28 -2.49 -7.61
C GLY A 30 11.80 -3.26 -8.85
N ALA A 31 12.57 -4.28 -9.25
CA ALA A 31 12.30 -5.07 -10.44
C ALA A 31 10.96 -5.83 -10.40
N ARG A 32 10.43 -6.12 -9.22
CA ARG A 32 9.15 -6.78 -8.99
C ARG A 32 8.04 -5.81 -8.59
N LYS A 33 8.24 -4.52 -8.86
CA LYS A 33 7.30 -3.43 -8.57
C LYS A 33 7.11 -3.12 -7.08
N GLU A 34 7.92 -3.73 -6.22
CA GLU A 34 8.02 -3.36 -4.81
C GLU A 34 8.68 -1.99 -4.65
N LEU A 35 8.41 -1.30 -3.55
CA LEU A 35 9.14 -0.09 -3.21
C LEU A 35 10.30 -0.42 -2.28
N LEU A 36 11.45 0.15 -2.61
CA LEU A 36 12.69 -0.01 -1.88
C LEU A 36 13.15 1.34 -1.33
N ALA A 37 13.72 1.34 -0.13
CA ALA A 37 14.44 2.47 0.45
C ALA A 37 15.63 1.95 1.27
N ALA A 38 16.77 2.61 1.20
CA ALA A 38 18.02 2.17 1.85
C ALA A 38 18.40 0.70 1.57
N GLY A 39 18.05 0.17 0.39
CA GLY A 39 18.32 -1.22 0.00
C GLY A 39 17.31 -2.25 0.55
N TYR A 40 16.33 -1.84 1.34
CA TYR A 40 15.32 -2.71 1.93
C TYR A 40 13.95 -2.52 1.27
N LYS A 41 13.16 -3.57 1.26
CA LYS A 41 11.76 -3.49 0.83
C LYS A 41 10.91 -2.83 1.92
N ILE A 42 10.20 -1.76 1.54
CA ILE A 42 9.28 -1.01 2.40
C ILE A 42 7.81 -1.18 1.99
N SER A 43 7.55 -1.86 0.87
CA SER A 43 6.20 -2.04 0.33
C SER A 43 6.06 -3.36 -0.40
N GLY A 44 4.94 -4.02 -0.21
CA GLY A 44 4.42 -5.05 -1.11
C GLY A 44 3.31 -4.48 -1.98
N THR A 45 3.29 -4.87 -3.26
CA THR A 45 2.27 -4.40 -4.21
C THR A 45 1.59 -5.59 -4.89
N ALA A 46 0.33 -5.43 -5.24
CA ALA A 46 -0.41 -6.36 -6.06
C ALA A 46 -1.37 -5.62 -6.99
N SER A 47 -1.73 -6.27 -8.08
CA SER A 47 -2.69 -5.72 -9.03
C SER A 47 -3.64 -6.80 -9.53
N HIS A 48 -4.85 -6.38 -9.83
CA HIS A 48 -5.85 -7.21 -10.51
C HIS A 48 -6.35 -6.47 -11.74
N VAL A 49 -6.24 -7.10 -12.90
CA VAL A 49 -6.62 -6.52 -14.18
C VAL A 49 -7.75 -7.33 -14.77
N THR A 50 -8.85 -6.65 -15.12
CA THR A 50 -9.97 -7.19 -15.87
C THR A 50 -10.00 -6.57 -17.26
N ARG A 51 -10.98 -6.97 -18.07
CA ARG A 51 -11.16 -6.36 -19.42
C ARG A 51 -11.51 -4.86 -19.36
N THR A 52 -12.14 -4.40 -18.28
CA THR A 52 -12.70 -3.04 -18.18
C THR A 52 -12.14 -2.24 -17.00
N SER A 53 -11.37 -2.88 -16.10
CA SER A 53 -10.94 -2.24 -14.86
C SER A 53 -9.58 -2.76 -14.41
N GLN A 54 -8.87 -1.91 -13.69
CA GLN A 54 -7.64 -2.29 -12.99
C GLN A 54 -7.76 -1.89 -11.53
N LEU A 55 -7.35 -2.78 -10.63
CA LEU A 55 -7.14 -2.51 -9.23
C LEU A 55 -5.65 -2.63 -8.94
N PHE A 56 -5.08 -1.61 -8.37
CA PHE A 56 -3.74 -1.63 -7.82
C PHE A 56 -3.84 -1.34 -6.31
N HIS A 57 -3.13 -2.11 -5.50
CA HIS A 57 -3.01 -1.85 -4.08
C HIS A 57 -1.62 -2.22 -3.58
N GLY A 58 -1.25 -1.65 -2.46
CA GLY A 58 0.02 -1.92 -1.81
C GLY A 58 -0.04 -1.60 -0.33
N THR A 59 1.00 -2.00 0.37
CA THR A 59 1.24 -1.66 1.77
C THR A 59 2.47 -0.77 1.87
N LEU A 60 2.58 0.01 2.94
CA LEU A 60 3.79 0.69 3.35
C LEU A 60 4.12 0.29 4.78
N LEU A 61 5.35 -0.17 5.01
CA LEU A 61 5.85 -0.53 6.33
C LEU A 61 6.37 0.73 7.01
N HIS A 62 5.55 1.36 7.86
CA HIS A 62 5.94 2.59 8.56
C HIS A 62 6.50 2.32 9.96
N ARG A 63 5.71 1.71 10.83
CA ARG A 63 6.05 1.31 12.22
C ARG A 63 5.47 -0.07 12.52
N THR A 64 5.65 -1.00 11.60
CA THR A 64 5.11 -2.35 11.70
C THR A 64 5.95 -3.21 12.63
N ASP A 65 5.32 -4.04 13.44
CA ASP A 65 5.99 -5.13 14.16
C ASP A 65 6.46 -6.17 13.12
N LEU A 66 7.74 -6.09 12.75
CA LEU A 66 8.32 -6.93 11.70
C LEU A 66 8.48 -8.39 12.14
N GLU A 67 8.65 -8.65 13.43
CA GLU A 67 8.72 -10.03 13.96
C GLU A 67 7.37 -10.72 13.84
N ARG A 68 6.31 -10.03 14.24
CA ARG A 68 4.94 -10.50 14.10
C ARG A 68 4.54 -10.65 12.64
N LEU A 69 4.97 -9.71 11.77
CA LEU A 69 4.74 -9.81 10.32
C LEU A 69 5.39 -11.06 9.74
N ASP A 70 6.65 -11.31 10.05
CA ASP A 70 7.40 -12.48 9.59
C ASP A 70 6.75 -13.79 10.10
N TYR A 71 6.40 -13.84 11.38
CA TYR A 71 5.69 -14.98 11.97
C TYR A 71 4.37 -15.27 11.24
N THR A 72 3.57 -14.22 10.98
CA THR A 72 2.27 -14.35 10.30
C THR A 72 2.43 -14.80 8.85
N LEU A 73 3.43 -14.27 8.13
CA LEU A 73 3.66 -14.61 6.72
C LEU A 73 4.31 -15.98 6.53
N ARG A 74 5.02 -16.51 7.50
CA ARG A 74 5.57 -17.88 7.44
C ARG A 74 4.47 -18.93 7.43
N GLY A 75 3.32 -18.65 8.07
CA GLY A 75 2.10 -19.45 8.07
C GLY A 75 2.28 -20.94 8.33
N ASP A 76 1.19 -21.64 8.41
CA ASP A 76 1.21 -23.11 8.35
C ASP A 76 1.49 -23.56 6.91
N ARG A 77 2.69 -24.09 6.67
CA ARG A 77 3.11 -24.61 5.36
C ARG A 77 2.23 -25.74 4.82
N SER A 78 1.38 -26.33 5.67
CA SER A 78 0.39 -27.34 5.27
C SER A 78 -0.76 -26.77 4.44
N LEU A 79 -1.04 -25.45 4.55
CA LEU A 79 -2.11 -24.74 3.85
C LEU A 79 -1.69 -24.11 2.52
N ARG A 80 -0.70 -24.66 1.85
CA ARG A 80 -0.24 -24.16 0.54
C ARG A 80 -1.34 -24.25 -0.51
N GLY A 81 -2.08 -23.15 -0.68
CA GLY A 81 -2.92 -22.93 -1.84
C GLY A 81 -2.08 -22.63 -3.11
N LYS A 82 -2.76 -22.47 -4.26
CA LYS A 82 -2.14 -22.10 -5.55
C LYS A 82 -1.59 -20.67 -5.60
N SER A 83 -1.30 -20.05 -4.45
CA SER A 83 -0.74 -18.70 -4.39
C SER A 83 0.72 -18.70 -4.82
N VAL A 84 1.11 -17.67 -5.57
CA VAL A 84 2.50 -17.44 -5.96
C VAL A 84 3.34 -17.29 -4.69
N ALA A 85 4.37 -18.14 -4.54
CA ALA A 85 5.25 -18.08 -3.38
C ALA A 85 5.94 -16.70 -3.31
N SER A 86 5.81 -16.04 -2.17
CA SER A 86 6.55 -14.79 -1.90
C SER A 86 8.04 -15.09 -1.86
N VAL A 87 8.83 -14.39 -2.67
CA VAL A 87 10.30 -14.47 -2.59
C VAL A 87 10.74 -13.66 -1.38
N PRO A 88 11.46 -14.25 -0.42
CA PRO A 88 11.97 -13.50 0.74
C PRO A 88 12.80 -12.30 0.29
N SER A 89 12.51 -11.15 0.86
CA SER A 89 13.28 -9.91 0.67
C SER A 89 13.47 -9.28 2.04
N PRO A 90 14.66 -8.73 2.33
CA PRO A 90 14.86 -8.00 3.58
C PRO A 90 13.91 -6.79 3.60
N VAL A 91 13.14 -6.68 4.68
CA VAL A 91 12.16 -5.62 4.90
C VAL A 91 12.61 -4.70 6.02
N THR A 92 12.14 -3.45 6.00
CA THR A 92 12.34 -2.49 7.08
C THR A 92 11.18 -1.52 7.18
N ASN A 93 11.08 -0.82 8.30
CA ASN A 93 10.14 0.26 8.48
C ASN A 93 10.70 1.60 7.97
N ILE A 94 9.84 2.43 7.41
CA ILE A 94 10.16 3.80 7.02
C ILE A 94 10.65 4.60 8.23
N ALA A 95 9.99 4.47 9.38
CA ALA A 95 10.40 5.14 10.62
C ALA A 95 11.83 4.77 11.06
N SER A 96 12.27 3.53 10.80
CA SER A 96 13.65 3.10 11.10
C SER A 96 14.68 3.72 10.16
N ILE A 97 14.32 3.99 8.89
CA ILE A 97 15.20 4.64 7.92
C ILE A 97 15.34 6.12 8.23
N THR A 98 14.23 6.78 8.57
CA THR A 98 14.19 8.24 8.78
C THR A 98 14.54 8.66 10.20
N GLY A 99 14.54 7.74 11.16
CA GLY A 99 14.69 8.04 12.58
C GLY A 99 13.55 8.85 13.17
N THR A 100 12.40 8.90 12.50
CA THR A 100 11.26 9.71 12.94
C THR A 100 10.47 9.04 14.06
N GLU A 101 9.98 9.86 15.00
CA GLU A 101 9.05 9.44 16.05
C GLU A 101 7.59 9.78 15.70
N GLU A 102 7.32 10.25 14.48
CA GLU A 102 5.95 10.54 14.08
C GLU A 102 5.05 9.29 14.07
N THR A 103 3.76 9.51 14.29
CA THR A 103 2.77 8.43 14.25
C THR A 103 2.46 8.01 12.81
N THR A 104 1.91 6.81 12.65
CA THR A 104 1.48 6.32 11.32
C THR A 104 0.37 7.18 10.74
N GLU A 105 -0.52 7.72 11.58
CA GLU A 105 -1.59 8.61 11.19
C GLU A 105 -1.06 9.93 10.60
N THR A 106 -0.06 10.53 11.26
CA THR A 106 0.58 11.76 10.78
C THR A 106 1.30 11.53 9.44
N PHE A 107 2.03 10.43 9.34
CA PHE A 107 2.69 10.01 8.10
C PHE A 107 1.68 9.80 6.98
N LEU A 108 0.56 9.07 7.25
CA LEU A 108 -0.50 8.81 6.29
C LEU A 108 -1.17 10.11 5.81
N SER A 109 -1.43 11.06 6.72
CA SER A 109 -2.00 12.36 6.37
C SER A 109 -1.13 13.08 5.33
N ARG A 110 0.17 13.19 5.57
CA ARG A 110 1.10 13.85 4.64
C ARG A 110 1.15 13.17 3.27
N LEU A 111 1.14 11.83 3.23
CA LEU A 111 1.07 11.09 1.97
C LEU A 111 -0.25 11.36 1.25
N THR A 112 -1.35 11.36 1.98
CA THR A 112 -2.69 11.60 1.43
C THR A 112 -2.80 13.00 0.85
N ASP A 113 -2.29 14.01 1.54
CA ASP A 113 -2.29 15.41 1.08
C ASP A 113 -1.50 15.54 -0.22
N PHE A 114 -0.30 14.94 -0.28
CA PHE A 114 0.51 14.94 -1.50
C PHE A 114 -0.20 14.26 -2.67
N LEU A 115 -0.73 13.05 -2.45
CA LEU A 115 -1.39 12.27 -3.50
C LEU A 115 -2.69 12.92 -3.96
N SER A 116 -3.45 13.53 -3.05
CA SER A 116 -4.66 14.27 -3.39
C SER A 116 -4.35 15.46 -4.31
N ALA A 117 -3.28 16.19 -4.01
CA ALA A 117 -2.82 17.29 -4.88
C ALA A 117 -2.27 16.76 -6.21
N TYR A 118 -1.52 15.66 -6.19
CA TYR A 118 -0.95 15.05 -7.40
C TYR A 118 -2.01 14.59 -8.40
N TYR A 119 -3.10 14.00 -7.91
CA TYR A 119 -4.18 13.48 -8.76
C TYR A 119 -5.34 14.47 -8.95
N ASP A 120 -5.22 15.70 -8.46
CA ASP A 120 -6.28 16.72 -8.48
C ASP A 120 -7.62 16.14 -7.94
N CYS A 121 -7.53 15.48 -6.78
CA CYS A 121 -8.68 14.83 -6.17
C CYS A 121 -9.64 15.83 -5.52
N ASP A 122 -10.91 15.51 -5.55
CA ASP A 122 -11.91 16.18 -4.68
C ASP A 122 -11.49 16.09 -3.20
N PRO A 123 -11.90 17.07 -2.38
CA PRO A 123 -11.64 17.02 -0.94
C PRO A 123 -12.16 15.72 -0.31
N ILE A 124 -11.37 15.16 0.61
CA ILE A 124 -11.75 13.96 1.35
C ILE A 124 -13.03 14.27 2.15
N ARG A 125 -14.04 13.44 1.97
CA ARG A 125 -15.33 13.58 2.63
C ARG A 125 -15.58 12.38 3.54
N PRO A 126 -16.24 12.56 4.69
CA PRO A 126 -16.70 11.46 5.51
C PRO A 126 -17.58 10.49 4.71
N VAL A 127 -17.45 9.20 4.99
CA VAL A 127 -18.34 8.20 4.38
C VAL A 127 -19.78 8.46 4.88
N PRO A 128 -20.78 8.57 3.98
CA PRO A 128 -22.17 8.76 4.38
C PRO A 128 -22.64 7.70 5.38
N SER A 129 -23.39 8.10 6.41
CA SER A 129 -23.88 7.20 7.47
C SER A 129 -24.61 5.97 6.94
N GLN A 130 -25.42 6.14 5.89
CA GLN A 130 -26.12 5.04 5.22
C GLN A 130 -25.16 3.96 4.67
N ILE A 131 -24.00 4.37 4.15
CA ILE A 131 -22.98 3.42 3.69
C ILE A 131 -22.33 2.70 4.88
N VAL A 132 -22.03 3.43 5.95
CA VAL A 132 -21.47 2.84 7.19
C VAL A 132 -22.44 1.80 7.77
N GLU A 133 -23.74 2.09 7.84
CA GLU A 133 -24.75 1.15 8.31
C GLU A 133 -24.87 -0.08 7.42
N LYS A 134 -24.84 0.10 6.09
CA LYS A 134 -24.83 -1.00 5.14
C LYS A 134 -23.60 -1.91 5.32
N VAL A 135 -22.41 -1.33 5.50
CA VAL A 135 -21.18 -2.07 5.77
C VAL A 135 -21.28 -2.86 7.06
N ARG A 136 -21.78 -2.25 8.15
CA ARG A 136 -21.97 -2.94 9.44
C ARG A 136 -22.89 -4.14 9.31
N ARG A 137 -24.04 -3.95 8.62
CA ARG A 137 -24.99 -5.04 8.38
C ARG A 137 -24.34 -6.20 7.62
N ILE A 138 -23.66 -5.92 6.50
CA ILE A 138 -22.97 -6.93 5.71
C ILE A 138 -21.88 -7.65 6.54
N ALA A 139 -21.13 -6.92 7.36
CA ALA A 139 -20.12 -7.49 8.23
C ALA A 139 -20.74 -8.45 9.24
N GLN A 140 -21.86 -8.10 9.82
CA GLN A 140 -22.57 -8.94 10.78
C GLN A 140 -23.18 -10.19 10.12
N GLU A 141 -23.79 -10.04 8.94
CA GLU A 141 -24.37 -11.16 8.18
C GLU A 141 -23.31 -12.18 7.71
N LYS A 142 -22.09 -11.71 7.43
CA LYS A 142 -21.04 -12.54 6.80
C LYS A 142 -20.00 -13.06 7.79
N TYR A 143 -19.74 -12.37 8.89
CA TYR A 143 -18.63 -12.63 9.81
C TYR A 143 -19.06 -12.63 11.30
N GLY A 144 -20.35 -12.35 11.61
CA GLY A 144 -20.93 -12.38 12.96
C GLY A 144 -21.38 -13.74 13.45
#